data_cb2b1b93fdb081495c64fd056cc63f62
#
_entry.id   cb2b1b93fdb081495c64fd056cc63f62
#
_cell.length_a   1.000
_cell.length_b   1.000
_cell.length_c   1.000
_cell.angle_alpha   90.00
_cell.angle_beta   90.00
_cell.angle_gamma   90.00
#
_symmetry.space_group_name_H-M   'P 1'
#
loop_
_entity.id
_entity.type
_entity.pdbx_description
1 polymer ?
#
loop_
_entity_poly.entity_id
_entity_poly.type
_entity_poly.pdbx_seq_one_letter_code
_entity_poly.pdbx_strand_id
1 'polypeptide(L)'
;MAPRIAWVEEDEAEGQIAELYAEVRQRMGRVAPIIKTFSPHPDALAAMLHLMRVQFAPGGALTRAQREMIATYTSCLQSCHY
;
A
#
# COMPACT_ATOMS: atom_id res chain seq x y z
N MET A 1 1.00 -17.04 3.10
CA MET A 1 0.84 -16.89 4.56
C MET A 1 -0.52 -16.27 4.85
N ALA A 2 -1.26 -16.86 5.77
CA ALA A 2 -2.55 -16.31 6.16
C ALA A 2 -2.36 -15.04 6.99
N PRO A 3 -3.15 -13.98 6.77
CA PRO A 3 -3.04 -12.77 7.58
C PRO A 3 -3.59 -13.00 8.99
N ARG A 4 -3.03 -12.28 9.96
CA ARG A 4 -3.55 -12.28 11.33
C ARG A 4 -4.75 -11.36 11.49
N ILE A 5 -4.97 -10.50 10.52
CA ILE A 5 -6.06 -9.53 10.48
C ILE A 5 -7.04 -9.96 9.41
N ALA A 6 -8.34 -9.95 9.73
CA ALA A 6 -9.38 -10.23 8.74
C ALA A 6 -9.49 -9.01 7.82
N TRP A 7 -8.96 -9.13 6.62
CA TRP A 7 -9.03 -8.05 5.65
C TRP A 7 -10.24 -8.19 4.73
N VAL A 8 -10.57 -7.11 4.03
CA VAL A 8 -11.65 -7.11 3.05
C VAL A 8 -11.08 -7.55 1.68
N GLU A 9 -11.66 -8.61 1.12
CA GLU A 9 -11.28 -9.05 -0.22
C GLU A 9 -11.84 -8.10 -1.29
N GLU A 10 -11.24 -8.13 -2.49
CA GLU A 10 -11.64 -7.23 -3.57
C GLU A 10 -13.10 -7.38 -3.95
N ASP A 11 -13.61 -8.62 -3.99
CA ASP A 11 -14.99 -8.91 -4.35
C ASP A 11 -15.99 -8.57 -3.25
N GLU A 12 -15.51 -8.37 -2.02
CA GLU A 12 -16.34 -7.99 -0.88
C GLU A 12 -16.31 -6.48 -0.59
N ALA A 13 -15.45 -5.74 -1.28
CA ALA A 13 -15.25 -4.32 -1.01
C ALA A 13 -16.46 -3.50 -1.38
N GLU A 14 -16.86 -2.61 -0.48
CA GLU A 14 -18.01 -1.71 -0.66
C GLU A 14 -17.63 -0.30 -0.19
N GLY A 15 -18.34 0.72 -0.70
CA GLY A 15 -18.19 2.10 -0.27
C GLY A 15 -16.75 2.61 -0.46
N GLN A 16 -16.21 3.24 0.58
CA GLN A 16 -14.89 3.85 0.55
C GLN A 16 -13.78 2.84 0.22
N ILE A 17 -13.88 1.62 0.74
CA ILE A 17 -12.89 0.57 0.46
C ILE A 17 -12.89 0.21 -1.02
N ALA A 18 -14.07 0.07 -1.62
CA ALA A 18 -14.17 -0.23 -3.06
C ALA A 18 -13.52 0.88 -3.89
N GLU A 19 -13.75 2.14 -3.52
CA GLU A 19 -13.16 3.27 -4.22
C GLU A 19 -11.64 3.29 -4.10
N LEU A 20 -11.11 3.02 -2.91
CA LEU A 20 -9.67 2.98 -2.65
C LEU A 20 -9.01 1.83 -3.40
N TYR A 21 -9.64 0.66 -3.42
CA TYR A 21 -9.12 -0.48 -4.16
C TYR A 21 -9.12 -0.22 -5.67
N ALA A 22 -10.14 0.43 -6.19
CA ALA A 22 -10.18 0.80 -7.60
C ALA A 22 -9.04 1.75 -7.96
N GLU A 23 -8.78 2.73 -7.12
CA GLU A 23 -7.67 3.66 -7.30
C GLU A 23 -6.31 2.93 -7.30
N VAL A 24 -6.10 2.03 -6.36
CA VAL A 24 -4.86 1.24 -6.28
C VAL A 24 -4.70 0.36 -7.50
N ARG A 25 -5.76 -0.32 -7.92
CA ARG A 25 -5.72 -1.19 -9.10
C ARG A 25 -5.38 -0.40 -10.36
N GLN A 26 -5.93 0.81 -10.47
CA GLN A 26 -5.66 1.69 -11.61
C GLN A 26 -4.20 2.13 -11.67
N ARG A 27 -3.58 2.38 -10.51
CA ARG A 27 -2.20 2.86 -10.43
C ARG A 27 -1.18 1.74 -10.46
N MET A 28 -1.46 0.63 -9.78
CA MET A 28 -0.50 -0.46 -9.55
C MET A 28 -0.83 -1.73 -10.30
N GLY A 29 -2.01 -1.82 -10.90
CA GLY A 29 -2.47 -3.01 -11.63
C GLY A 29 -3.09 -4.08 -10.75
N ARG A 30 -2.87 -4.05 -9.44
CA ARG A 30 -3.46 -5.01 -8.50
C ARG A 30 -3.52 -4.42 -7.11
N VAL A 31 -4.33 -5.03 -6.25
CA VAL A 31 -4.37 -4.67 -4.83
C VAL A 31 -3.48 -5.66 -4.08
N ALA A 32 -2.31 -5.18 -3.65
CA ALA A 32 -1.35 -6.03 -2.94
C ALA A 32 -1.86 -6.38 -1.54
N PRO A 33 -1.46 -7.54 -0.97
CA PRO A 33 -1.89 -7.93 0.37
C PRO A 33 -1.63 -6.89 1.46
N ILE A 34 -0.52 -6.14 1.38
CA ILE A 34 -0.22 -5.11 2.38
C ILE A 34 -1.28 -4.01 2.38
N ILE A 35 -1.85 -3.69 1.23
CA ILE A 35 -2.94 -2.72 1.12
C ILE A 35 -4.19 -3.25 1.83
N LYS A 36 -4.48 -4.54 1.64
CA LYS A 36 -5.64 -5.18 2.25
C LYS A 36 -5.57 -5.23 3.78
N THR A 37 -4.36 -5.23 4.37
CA THR A 37 -4.23 -5.26 5.82
C THR A 37 -4.79 -4.02 6.50
N PHE A 38 -4.89 -2.90 5.78
CA PHE A 38 -5.50 -1.68 6.29
C PHE A 38 -7.00 -1.59 6.02
N SER A 39 -7.56 -2.56 5.28
CA SER A 39 -8.95 -2.49 4.83
C SER A 39 -10.00 -2.48 5.96
N PRO A 40 -9.77 -3.10 7.14
CA PRO A 40 -10.73 -2.99 8.23
C PRO A 40 -10.93 -1.57 8.74
N HIS A 41 -9.99 -0.66 8.43
CA HIS A 41 -10.07 0.73 8.85
C HIS A 41 -9.89 1.64 7.63
N PRO A 42 -11.00 2.05 6.98
CA PRO A 42 -10.93 2.83 5.72
C PRO A 42 -10.09 4.10 5.81
N ASP A 43 -10.18 4.83 6.90
CA ASP A 43 -9.41 6.07 7.07
C ASP A 43 -7.92 5.81 7.15
N ALA A 44 -7.52 4.72 7.80
CA ALA A 44 -6.11 4.32 7.86
C ALA A 44 -5.60 3.92 6.47
N LEU A 45 -6.40 3.20 5.70
CA LEU A 45 -6.06 2.84 4.34
C LEU A 45 -5.89 4.09 3.46
N ALA A 46 -6.82 5.04 3.55
CA ALA A 46 -6.74 6.29 2.80
C ALA A 46 -5.48 7.08 3.15
N ALA A 47 -5.13 7.16 4.44
CA ALA A 47 -3.93 7.85 4.90
C ALA A 47 -2.66 7.16 4.41
N MET A 48 -2.63 5.83 4.42
CA MET A 48 -1.50 5.05 3.94
C MET A 48 -1.27 5.27 2.44
N LEU A 49 -2.34 5.26 1.66
CA LEU A 49 -2.26 5.50 0.22
C LEU A 49 -1.79 6.92 -0.08
N HIS A 50 -2.22 7.88 0.71
CA HIS A 50 -1.76 9.26 0.56
C HIS A 50 -0.27 9.38 0.85
N LEU A 51 0.20 8.75 1.92
CA LEU A 51 1.61 8.72 2.27
C LEU A 51 2.45 8.11 1.15
N MET A 52 2.00 7.02 0.57
CA MET A 52 2.68 6.38 -0.55
C MET A 52 2.78 7.31 -1.76
N ARG A 53 1.72 8.05 -2.06
CA ARG A 53 1.73 9.02 -3.15
C ARG A 53 2.75 10.12 -2.92
N VAL A 54 2.83 10.64 -1.70
CA VAL A 54 3.78 11.69 -1.35
C VAL A 54 5.21 11.18 -1.43
N GLN A 55 5.47 9.97 -0.96
CA GLN A 55 6.80 9.36 -0.99
C GLN A 55 7.33 9.16 -2.40
N PHE A 56 6.46 8.78 -3.33
CA PHE A 56 6.88 8.43 -4.70
C PHE A 56 6.55 9.50 -5.72
N ALA A 57 6.07 10.65 -5.27
CA ALA A 57 5.81 11.77 -6.15
C ALA A 57 7.11 12.35 -6.72
N PRO A 58 7.10 12.90 -7.95
CA PRO A 58 8.27 13.57 -8.50
C PRO A 58 8.66 14.76 -7.63
N GLY A 59 9.96 15.02 -7.56
CA GLY A 59 10.50 16.11 -6.74
C GLY A 59 10.94 15.63 -5.37
N GLY A 60 11.47 16.53 -4.58
CA GLY A 60 12.05 16.21 -3.29
C GLY A 60 13.55 15.96 -3.36
N ALA A 61 14.17 15.70 -2.20
CA ALA A 61 15.62 15.57 -2.09
C ALA A 61 16.16 14.23 -2.61
N LEU A 62 15.29 13.20 -2.69
CA LEU A 62 15.70 11.87 -3.12
C LEU A 62 15.02 11.52 -4.44
N THR A 63 15.73 10.84 -5.34
CA THR A 63 15.14 10.29 -6.54
C THR A 63 14.25 9.10 -6.20
N ARG A 64 13.36 8.72 -7.11
CA ARG A 64 12.53 7.53 -6.93
C ARG A 64 13.39 6.28 -6.70
N ALA A 65 14.47 6.13 -7.49
CA ALA A 65 15.36 4.99 -7.35
C ALA A 65 16.00 4.95 -5.96
N GLN A 66 16.43 6.10 -5.43
CA GLN A 66 17.01 6.17 -4.09
C GLN A 66 16.00 5.79 -3.03
N ARG A 67 14.76 6.27 -3.15
CA ARG A 67 13.68 5.93 -2.21
C ARG A 67 13.37 4.43 -2.22
N GLU A 68 13.33 3.83 -3.40
CA GLU A 68 13.09 2.40 -3.54
C GLU A 68 14.24 1.56 -2.98
N MET A 69 15.48 2.01 -3.17
CA MET A 69 16.65 1.33 -2.60
C MET A 69 16.63 1.36 -1.08
N ILE A 70 16.26 2.48 -0.48
CA ILE A 70 16.14 2.61 0.97
C ILE A 70 15.06 1.67 1.49
N ALA A 71 13.90 1.64 0.84
CA ALA A 71 12.80 0.77 1.23
C ALA A 71 13.19 -0.71 1.14
N THR A 72 13.85 -1.10 0.06
CA THR A 72 14.30 -2.48 -0.16
C THR A 72 15.34 -2.87 0.89
N TYR A 73 16.32 -2.04 1.15
CA TYR A 73 17.35 -2.30 2.13
C TYR A 73 16.77 -2.43 3.54
N THR A 74 15.85 -1.54 3.90
CA THR A 74 15.16 -1.60 5.18
C THR A 74 14.38 -2.90 5.33
N SER A 75 13.66 -3.31 4.30
CA SER A 75 12.93 -4.58 4.31
C SER A 75 13.86 -5.77 4.49
N CYS A 76 15.02 -5.77 3.82
CA CYS A 76 16.02 -6.84 3.97
C CYS A 76 16.52 -6.93 5.41
N LEU A 77 16.81 -5.78 6.03
CA LEU A 77 17.30 -5.73 7.42
C LEU A 77 16.25 -6.27 8.40
N GLN A 78 14.96 -6.08 8.10
CA GLN A 78 13.86 -6.53 8.94
C GLN A 78 13.37 -7.94 8.57
N SER A 79 14.03 -8.62 7.65
CA SER A 79 13.62 -9.93 7.14
C SER A 79 12.17 -9.92 6.63
N CYS A 80 11.77 -8.86 5.98
CA CYS A 80 10.43 -8.71 5.44
C CYS A 80 10.32 -9.44 4.10
N HIS A 81 9.27 -10.26 3.95
CA HIS A 81 9.03 -11.00 2.70
C HIS A 81 8.44 -10.13 1.60
N TYR A 82 8.09 -8.92 1.93
CA TYR A 82 7.51 -7.97 1.02
C TYR A 82 8.57 -7.09 0.39
#